data_6a833122751d154148b4b4dcc494a7e6
#
_entry.id   6a833122751d154148b4b4dcc494a7e6
#
_cell.length_a   1.000
_cell.length_b   1.000
_cell.length_c   1.000
_cell.angle_alpha   90.00
_cell.angle_beta   90.00
_cell.angle_gamma   90.00
#
_symmetry.space_group_name_H-M   'P 1'
#
loop_
_entity.id
_entity.type
_entity.pdbx_description
1 polymer ?
#
loop_
_entity_poly.entity_id
_entity_poly.type
_entity_poly.pdbx_seq_one_letter_code
_entity_poly.pdbx_strand_id
1 'polypeptide(L)'
;MAAIQSVKLKVGMEVHVELATRSKMFCRAPNPAHPEFDGAPPNTLIDPVVLALPGALPVMNKAAVELAMMVGMALKCTIAARSKWDRKSYFYPDLPKSYQVSQYDLPLCFDGSVDVPATDEKGNILPDAPPTRIGIIRAHLEEDAGKLLHEAPGGHAIDHSIVDLNRAGTPLLEIVTQPEFETADQAVSFARLLRNICRFLGATEGVMQKGHMRFEPNINTILTLDDGKTVATPVVEIKNLNSFKSLRGAIEYEHAEQPRRWERDGREMGRGAKRTMGWDDVRGVTVLQREKEDAHDYRYFPDPDLVPVVVSEKWRDEVRARIPELPLARQKRYVEQSGLSVKEAAALVDDRDLCFFYEHCVADMLKLGFDTPRAGKAAANY
;
A
#
# COMPACT_ATOMS: atom_id res chain seq x y z
N MET A 1 25.48 10.81 -29.18
CA MET A 1 24.90 9.65 -28.48
C MET A 1 24.03 8.88 -29.46
N ALA A 2 23.95 7.56 -29.34
CA ALA A 2 23.01 6.76 -30.14
C ALA A 2 21.57 7.25 -29.88
N ALA A 3 20.71 7.23 -30.89
CA ALA A 3 19.34 7.72 -30.76
C ALA A 3 18.44 6.67 -30.08
N ILE A 4 17.46 7.12 -29.29
CA ILE A 4 16.49 6.25 -28.65
C ILE A 4 15.51 5.74 -29.71
N GLN A 5 15.44 4.43 -29.91
CA GLN A 5 14.54 3.78 -30.83
C GLN A 5 13.20 3.39 -30.18
N SER A 6 13.24 2.90 -28.93
CA SER A 6 12.04 2.57 -28.15
C SER A 6 12.26 2.76 -26.66
N VAL A 7 11.15 2.99 -25.93
CA VAL A 7 11.12 3.19 -24.48
C VAL A 7 10.12 2.20 -23.88
N LYS A 8 10.57 1.39 -22.92
CA LYS A 8 9.71 0.48 -22.16
C LYS A 8 9.67 0.93 -20.70
N LEU A 9 8.48 1.21 -20.19
CA LEU A 9 8.27 1.54 -18.77
C LEU A 9 8.43 0.31 -17.89
N LYS A 10 9.02 0.50 -16.72
CA LYS A 10 9.11 -0.49 -15.64
C LYS A 10 8.75 0.18 -14.33
N VAL A 11 7.74 -0.33 -13.64
CA VAL A 11 7.32 0.17 -12.33
C VAL A 11 7.23 -0.98 -11.34
N GLY A 12 7.88 -0.83 -10.19
CA GLY A 12 7.60 -1.60 -8.98
C GLY A 12 6.81 -0.71 -8.02
N MET A 13 6.02 -1.32 -7.14
CA MET A 13 5.22 -0.58 -6.16
C MET A 13 5.61 -0.98 -4.76
N GLU A 14 5.86 0.00 -3.90
CA GLU A 14 5.94 -0.13 -2.46
C GLU A 14 4.68 0.49 -1.87
N VAL A 15 3.92 -0.30 -1.09
CA VAL A 15 2.64 0.14 -0.55
C VAL A 15 2.64 -0.02 0.95
N HIS A 16 2.39 1.07 1.66
CA HIS A 16 2.21 1.09 3.11
C HIS A 16 0.72 1.13 3.45
N VAL A 17 0.30 0.24 4.33
CA VAL A 17 -1.09 0.13 4.81
C VAL A 17 -1.10 0.28 6.32
N GLU A 18 -1.64 1.38 6.85
CA GLU A 18 -1.92 1.52 8.28
C GLU A 18 -3.06 0.56 8.65
N LEU A 19 -2.78 -0.42 9.52
CA LEU A 19 -3.75 -1.41 9.93
C LEU A 19 -4.69 -0.85 11.01
N ALA A 20 -5.99 -0.98 10.80
CA ALA A 20 -7.04 -0.44 11.66
C ALA A 20 -7.30 -1.30 12.93
N THR A 21 -6.26 -1.71 13.63
CA THR A 21 -6.38 -2.36 14.94
C THR A 21 -6.76 -1.36 16.03
N ARG A 22 -7.44 -1.78 17.10
CA ARG A 22 -7.82 -0.88 18.21
C ARG A 22 -6.62 -0.34 19.00
N SER A 23 -5.52 -1.10 19.05
CA SER A 23 -4.28 -0.70 19.74
C SER A 23 -3.10 -0.72 18.79
N LYS A 24 -2.04 -0.05 19.16
CA LYS A 24 -0.79 0.04 18.41
C LYS A 24 -0.08 -1.30 18.29
N MET A 25 1.00 -1.32 17.49
CA MET A 25 1.71 -2.55 17.14
C MET A 25 2.35 -3.22 18.36
N PHE A 26 2.93 -2.46 19.26
CA PHE A 26 3.72 -2.99 20.38
C PHE A 26 3.29 -2.53 21.76
N CYS A 27 2.11 -1.89 21.88
CA CYS A 27 1.59 -1.44 23.16
C CYS A 27 0.05 -1.34 23.17
N ARG A 28 -0.51 -0.99 24.33
CA ARG A 28 -1.97 -0.85 24.51
C ARG A 28 -2.52 0.53 24.14
N ALA A 29 -1.67 1.50 23.79
CA ALA A 29 -2.15 2.80 23.39
C ALA A 29 -3.12 2.67 22.20
N PRO A 30 -4.18 3.50 22.17
CA PRO A 30 -5.13 3.48 21.04
C PRO A 30 -4.43 3.81 19.72
N ASN A 31 -4.92 3.22 18.63
CA ASN A 31 -4.37 3.39 17.30
C ASN A 31 -5.19 4.41 16.51
N PRO A 32 -4.61 5.53 16.03
CA PRO A 32 -5.35 6.54 15.28
C PRO A 32 -5.89 6.06 13.92
N ALA A 33 -5.36 4.96 13.38
CA ALA A 33 -5.88 4.35 12.15
C ALA A 33 -7.23 3.61 12.37
N HIS A 34 -7.62 3.36 13.63
CA HIS A 34 -8.93 2.81 13.95
C HIS A 34 -9.98 3.93 13.97
N PRO A 35 -11.17 3.74 13.34
CA PRO A 35 -12.19 4.78 13.22
C PRO A 35 -12.64 5.42 14.54
N GLU A 36 -12.61 4.65 15.62
CA GLU A 36 -12.98 5.13 16.98
C GLU A 36 -12.04 6.24 17.51
N PHE A 37 -10.79 6.28 17.05
CA PHE A 37 -9.76 7.21 17.54
C PHE A 37 -9.28 8.21 16.47
N ASP A 38 -9.94 8.22 15.32
CA ASP A 38 -9.66 9.16 14.24
C ASP A 38 -9.90 10.62 14.72
N GLY A 39 -8.96 11.50 14.41
CA GLY A 39 -9.04 12.91 14.80
C GLY A 39 -8.79 13.20 16.28
N ALA A 40 -8.24 12.26 17.06
CA ALA A 40 -7.85 12.50 18.43
C ALA A 40 -6.86 13.66 18.56
N PRO A 41 -6.93 14.49 19.63
CA PRO A 41 -6.00 15.59 19.82
C PRO A 41 -4.53 15.13 19.80
N PRO A 42 -3.59 15.95 19.29
CA PRO A 42 -2.17 15.58 19.22
C PRO A 42 -1.60 15.09 20.55
N ASN A 43 -0.76 14.08 20.49
CA ASN A 43 -0.06 13.49 21.64
C ASN A 43 -0.96 12.95 22.78
N THR A 44 -2.21 12.53 22.45
CA THR A 44 -3.14 11.90 23.42
C THR A 44 -3.20 10.38 23.31
N LEU A 45 -2.77 9.80 22.20
CA LEU A 45 -2.74 8.35 21.95
C LEU A 45 -1.33 7.79 22.17
N ILE A 46 -0.76 8.04 23.33
CA ILE A 46 0.62 7.71 23.69
C ILE A 46 0.68 6.88 24.97
N ASP A 47 1.79 6.16 25.15
CA ASP A 47 2.15 5.44 26.38
C ASP A 47 3.68 5.36 26.52
N PRO A 48 4.21 4.77 27.60
CA PRO A 48 5.64 4.67 27.83
C PRO A 48 6.43 3.99 26.70
N VAL A 49 5.87 3.01 26.00
CA VAL A 49 6.53 2.34 24.85
C VAL A 49 6.64 3.27 23.66
N VAL A 50 5.55 4.01 23.35
CA VAL A 50 5.55 5.01 22.26
C VAL A 50 6.58 6.11 22.51
N LEU A 51 6.70 6.55 23.77
CA LEU A 51 7.64 7.60 24.19
C LEU A 51 9.08 7.09 24.37
N ALA A 52 9.32 5.79 24.17
CA ALA A 52 10.62 5.15 24.40
C ALA A 52 11.17 5.37 25.82
N LEU A 53 10.29 5.38 26.84
CA LEU A 53 10.75 5.58 28.21
C LEU A 53 11.58 4.40 28.71
N PRO A 54 12.64 4.65 29.50
CA PRO A 54 13.50 3.60 30.01
C PRO A 54 12.72 2.54 30.79
N GLY A 55 12.96 1.25 30.48
CA GLY A 55 12.30 0.12 31.13
C GLY A 55 10.93 -0.26 30.55
N ALA A 56 10.38 0.50 29.59
CA ALA A 56 9.17 0.13 28.86
C ALA A 56 9.51 -0.93 27.80
N LEU A 57 8.83 -2.09 27.86
CA LEU A 57 9.06 -3.21 26.94
C LEU A 57 7.89 -3.37 25.95
N PRO A 58 8.17 -3.66 24.67
CA PRO A 58 7.16 -3.85 23.66
C PRO A 58 6.43 -5.20 23.82
N VAL A 59 5.14 -5.22 23.47
CA VAL A 59 4.33 -6.45 23.38
C VAL A 59 3.57 -6.45 22.08
N MET A 60 3.82 -7.47 21.25
CA MET A 60 3.27 -7.60 19.90
C MET A 60 1.74 -7.68 19.87
N ASN A 61 1.11 -6.97 18.95
CA ASN A 61 -0.32 -7.00 18.70
C ASN A 61 -0.69 -8.19 17.78
N LYS A 62 -1.37 -9.19 18.35
CA LYS A 62 -1.82 -10.36 17.62
C LYS A 62 -2.77 -10.02 16.46
N ALA A 63 -3.69 -9.06 16.65
CA ALA A 63 -4.64 -8.67 15.62
C ALA A 63 -3.94 -8.06 14.39
N ALA A 64 -2.86 -7.31 14.58
CA ALA A 64 -2.07 -6.78 13.47
C ALA A 64 -1.41 -7.91 12.66
N VAL A 65 -0.88 -8.93 13.33
CA VAL A 65 -0.31 -10.11 12.65
C VAL A 65 -1.39 -10.87 11.87
N GLU A 66 -2.58 -11.05 12.44
CA GLU A 66 -3.69 -11.73 11.76
C GLU A 66 -4.19 -10.95 10.54
N LEU A 67 -4.32 -9.62 10.62
CA LEU A 67 -4.68 -8.78 9.47
C LEU A 67 -3.62 -8.86 8.37
N ALA A 68 -2.34 -8.81 8.73
CA ALA A 68 -1.24 -8.95 7.77
C ALA A 68 -1.27 -10.34 7.07
N MET A 69 -1.54 -11.43 7.81
CA MET A 69 -1.73 -12.75 7.22
C MET A 69 -2.93 -12.79 6.28
N MET A 70 -4.07 -12.18 6.63
CA MET A 70 -5.25 -12.12 5.77
C MET A 70 -4.95 -11.40 4.45
N VAL A 71 -4.26 -10.24 4.51
CA VAL A 71 -3.83 -9.52 3.29
C VAL A 71 -2.84 -10.35 2.48
N GLY A 72 -1.84 -10.96 3.14
CA GLY A 72 -0.88 -11.84 2.47
C GLY A 72 -1.55 -13.03 1.76
N MET A 73 -2.51 -13.68 2.41
CA MET A 73 -3.28 -14.78 1.79
C MET A 73 -4.13 -14.30 0.62
N ALA A 74 -4.75 -13.11 0.70
CA ALA A 74 -5.51 -12.52 -0.40
C ALA A 74 -4.61 -12.19 -1.60
N LEU A 75 -3.34 -11.89 -1.36
CA LEU A 75 -2.30 -11.70 -2.37
C LEU A 75 -1.58 -13.00 -2.76
N LYS A 76 -2.14 -14.15 -2.38
CA LYS A 76 -1.58 -15.49 -2.66
C LYS A 76 -0.13 -15.68 -2.17
N CYS A 77 0.27 -14.95 -1.12
CA CYS A 77 1.58 -15.11 -0.50
C CYS A 77 1.69 -16.41 0.29
N THR A 78 2.90 -16.94 0.36
CA THR A 78 3.28 -17.91 1.37
C THR A 78 3.37 -17.22 2.72
N ILE A 79 2.75 -17.80 3.75
CA ILE A 79 2.85 -17.33 5.13
C ILE A 79 4.01 -18.06 5.81
N ALA A 80 4.97 -17.30 6.35
CA ALA A 80 6.12 -17.86 7.04
C ALA A 80 5.69 -18.64 8.30
N ALA A 81 6.22 -19.85 8.50
CA ALA A 81 6.02 -20.61 9.73
C ALA A 81 6.68 -19.91 10.93
N ARG A 82 7.73 -19.12 10.67
CA ARG A 82 8.45 -18.32 11.66
C ARG A 82 8.92 -17.01 11.04
N SER A 83 8.64 -15.92 11.72
CA SER A 83 9.13 -14.58 11.40
C SER A 83 9.74 -13.96 12.66
N LYS A 84 10.52 -12.89 12.49
CA LYS A 84 11.15 -12.17 13.60
C LYS A 84 11.00 -10.67 13.42
N TRP A 85 11.41 -9.95 14.45
CA TRP A 85 11.43 -8.49 14.47
C TRP A 85 12.86 -8.00 14.46
N ASP A 86 13.14 -7.02 13.62
CA ASP A 86 14.44 -6.37 13.50
C ASP A 86 14.31 -4.88 13.82
N ARG A 87 15.36 -4.31 14.39
CA ARG A 87 15.48 -2.86 14.56
C ARG A 87 16.13 -2.27 13.32
N LYS A 88 15.40 -1.36 12.66
CA LYS A 88 15.88 -0.50 11.57
C LYS A 88 16.30 0.83 12.18
N SER A 89 17.61 1.02 12.38
CA SER A 89 18.14 2.15 13.14
C SER A 89 18.27 3.39 12.27
N TYR A 90 17.59 4.47 12.63
CA TYR A 90 17.74 5.81 12.08
C TYR A 90 17.18 6.85 13.06
N PHE A 91 17.63 8.12 12.94
CA PHE A 91 17.33 9.16 13.90
C PHE A 91 16.41 10.20 13.26
N TYR A 92 15.21 10.35 13.84
CA TYR A 92 14.24 11.36 13.46
C TYR A 92 13.47 11.84 14.69
N PRO A 93 13.05 13.11 14.76
CA PRO A 93 12.35 13.65 15.94
C PRO A 93 11.03 12.95 16.25
N ASP A 94 10.33 12.42 15.24
CA ASP A 94 9.08 11.68 15.36
C ASP A 94 9.26 10.17 15.59
N LEU A 95 10.50 9.73 15.81
CA LEU A 95 10.87 8.35 16.14
C LEU A 95 11.64 8.30 17.48
N PRO A 96 10.95 8.37 18.64
CA PRO A 96 11.60 8.51 19.96
C PRO A 96 12.58 7.41 20.29
N LYS A 97 12.35 6.18 19.82
CA LYS A 97 13.23 5.02 20.05
C LYS A 97 14.54 5.09 19.24
N SER A 98 14.66 5.99 18.28
CA SER A 98 15.77 6.05 17.33
C SER A 98 15.91 4.80 16.44
N TYR A 99 14.89 3.95 16.41
CA TYR A 99 14.75 2.82 15.49
C TYR A 99 13.27 2.53 15.24
N GLN A 100 12.98 1.98 14.07
CA GLN A 100 11.69 1.41 13.70
C GLN A 100 11.77 -0.11 13.84
N VAL A 101 10.78 -0.74 14.45
CA VAL A 101 10.68 -2.21 14.42
C VAL A 101 10.07 -2.63 13.10
N SER A 102 10.72 -3.57 12.43
CA SER A 102 10.35 -4.07 11.10
C SER A 102 10.66 -5.56 10.99
N GLN A 103 10.43 -6.15 9.80
CA GLN A 103 10.80 -7.53 9.48
C GLN A 103 11.70 -7.51 8.22
N TYR A 104 13.01 -7.67 8.38
CA TYR A 104 13.97 -7.49 7.30
C TYR A 104 14.16 -8.74 6.44
N ASP A 105 14.80 -9.79 7.00
CA ASP A 105 15.19 -11.00 6.28
C ASP A 105 14.18 -12.17 6.43
N LEU A 106 13.26 -12.10 7.39
CA LEU A 106 12.22 -13.10 7.61
C LEU A 106 10.83 -12.42 7.61
N PRO A 107 10.35 -11.93 6.46
CA PRO A 107 9.03 -11.30 6.37
C PRO A 107 7.92 -12.32 6.68
N LEU A 108 6.81 -11.84 7.23
CA LEU A 108 5.65 -12.67 7.56
C LEU A 108 5.02 -13.31 6.31
N CYS A 109 4.97 -12.56 5.20
CA CYS A 109 4.39 -13.01 3.93
C CYS A 109 5.37 -12.76 2.78
N PHE A 110 5.52 -13.73 1.86
CA PHE A 110 6.44 -13.64 0.73
C PHE A 110 5.95 -14.48 -0.47
N ASP A 111 6.56 -14.26 -1.63
CA ASP A 111 6.32 -15.01 -2.88
C ASP A 111 4.84 -15.11 -3.26
N GLY A 112 4.16 -13.96 -3.31
CA GLY A 112 2.78 -13.89 -3.72
C GLY A 112 2.58 -13.47 -5.17
N SER A 113 1.31 -13.32 -5.55
CA SER A 113 0.94 -12.73 -6.83
C SER A 113 -0.50 -12.26 -6.83
N VAL A 114 -0.81 -11.29 -7.69
CA VAL A 114 -2.16 -10.80 -7.91
C VAL A 114 -2.43 -10.63 -9.39
N ASP A 115 -3.63 -11.03 -9.83
CA ASP A 115 -4.09 -10.84 -11.20
C ASP A 115 -4.82 -9.48 -11.25
N VAL A 116 -4.18 -8.49 -11.88
CA VAL A 116 -4.65 -7.10 -11.98
C VAL A 116 -5.52 -6.96 -13.22
N PRO A 117 -6.80 -6.58 -13.09
CA PRO A 117 -7.66 -6.39 -14.24
C PRO A 117 -7.14 -5.30 -15.19
N ALA A 118 -7.26 -5.54 -16.48
CA ALA A 118 -7.04 -4.48 -17.47
C ALA A 118 -8.14 -3.43 -17.35
N THR A 119 -7.77 -2.15 -17.42
CA THR A 119 -8.71 -1.01 -17.31
C THR A 119 -8.44 -0.01 -18.43
N ASP A 120 -9.50 0.74 -18.78
CA ASP A 120 -9.33 1.94 -19.61
C ASP A 120 -8.74 3.11 -18.80
N GLU A 121 -8.47 4.24 -19.45
CA GLU A 121 -7.95 5.47 -18.82
C GLU A 121 -8.85 6.03 -17.70
N LYS A 122 -10.14 5.71 -17.75
CA LYS A 122 -11.12 6.10 -16.72
C LYS A 122 -11.18 5.12 -15.54
N GLY A 123 -10.47 3.98 -15.66
CA GLY A 123 -10.42 2.93 -14.66
C GLY A 123 -11.58 1.94 -14.74
N ASN A 124 -12.33 1.91 -15.84
CA ASN A 124 -13.34 0.88 -16.09
C ASN A 124 -12.65 -0.42 -16.49
N ILE A 125 -13.06 -1.55 -15.92
CA ILE A 125 -12.52 -2.86 -16.24
C ILE A 125 -12.90 -3.24 -17.68
N LEU A 126 -11.91 -3.74 -18.42
CA LEU A 126 -12.07 -4.27 -19.76
C LEU A 126 -12.26 -5.79 -19.67
N PRO A 127 -13.50 -6.31 -19.77
CA PRO A 127 -13.80 -7.71 -19.47
C PRO A 127 -13.14 -8.71 -20.43
N ASP A 128 -12.91 -8.29 -21.69
CA ASP A 128 -12.33 -9.13 -22.73
C ASP A 128 -10.80 -9.09 -22.78
N ALA A 129 -10.18 -8.21 -22.00
CA ALA A 129 -8.73 -8.11 -21.92
C ALA A 129 -8.18 -9.01 -20.78
N PRO A 130 -7.10 -9.76 -21.02
CA PRO A 130 -6.53 -10.61 -19.99
C PRO A 130 -5.97 -9.76 -18.86
N PRO A 131 -6.09 -10.23 -17.59
CA PRO A 131 -5.46 -9.56 -16.46
C PRO A 131 -3.94 -9.65 -16.55
N THR A 132 -3.26 -8.65 -16.01
CA THR A 132 -1.80 -8.69 -15.85
C THR A 132 -1.45 -9.31 -14.50
N ARG A 133 -0.64 -10.37 -14.51
CA ARG A 133 -0.15 -10.97 -13.27
C ARG A 133 1.03 -10.18 -12.76
N ILE A 134 0.95 -9.74 -11.49
CA ILE A 134 1.99 -9.01 -10.77
C ILE A 134 2.47 -9.83 -9.60
N GLY A 135 3.77 -10.06 -9.52
CA GLY A 135 4.41 -10.75 -8.39
C GLY A 135 4.48 -9.85 -7.16
N ILE A 136 4.26 -10.45 -5.99
CA ILE A 136 4.46 -9.81 -4.68
C ILE A 136 5.72 -10.42 -4.08
N ILE A 137 6.74 -9.59 -3.88
CA ILE A 137 8.00 -10.03 -3.28
C ILE A 137 7.76 -10.39 -1.82
N ARG A 138 7.12 -9.48 -1.08
CA ARG A 138 6.83 -9.64 0.34
C ARG A 138 5.70 -8.72 0.81
N ALA A 139 5.09 -9.09 1.92
CA ALA A 139 4.29 -8.21 2.74
C ALA A 139 4.72 -8.43 4.20
N HIS A 140 5.24 -7.40 4.84
CA HIS A 140 5.83 -7.48 6.17
C HIS A 140 5.32 -6.38 7.09
N LEU A 141 5.37 -6.66 8.39
CA LEU A 141 4.91 -5.74 9.42
C LEU A 141 6.02 -4.80 9.87
N GLU A 142 5.62 -3.57 10.12
CA GLU A 142 6.42 -2.51 10.73
C GLU A 142 5.56 -1.73 11.75
N GLU A 143 6.16 -0.76 12.39
CA GLU A 143 5.44 0.32 13.09
C GLU A 143 5.67 1.65 12.37
N ASP A 144 4.63 2.51 12.31
CA ASP A 144 4.79 3.84 11.72
C ASP A 144 5.48 4.81 12.70
N ALA A 145 6.16 5.84 12.17
CA ALA A 145 6.69 6.97 12.92
C ALA A 145 5.58 7.98 13.28
N GLY A 146 5.87 8.94 14.12
CA GLY A 146 4.98 10.08 14.40
C GLY A 146 4.80 10.99 13.18
N LYS A 147 4.34 12.21 13.42
CA LYS A 147 4.23 13.26 12.41
C LYS A 147 5.06 14.46 12.79
N LEU A 148 5.73 15.07 11.80
CA LEU A 148 6.34 16.38 11.91
C LEU A 148 5.43 17.39 11.21
N LEU A 149 5.02 18.43 11.95
CA LEU A 149 4.25 19.55 11.41
C LEU A 149 5.19 20.74 11.28
N HIS A 150 5.20 21.34 10.11
CA HIS A 150 6.02 22.51 9.78
C HIS A 150 5.22 23.81 9.71
N GLU A 151 3.92 23.71 10.06
CA GLU A 151 2.98 24.81 10.16
C GLU A 151 2.22 24.69 11.48
N ALA A 152 1.89 25.82 12.10
CA ALA A 152 1.00 25.85 13.25
C ALA A 152 -0.45 25.53 12.84
N PRO A 153 -1.32 25.12 13.78
CA PRO A 153 -2.75 24.99 13.51
C PRO A 153 -3.29 26.28 12.86
N GLY A 154 -3.98 26.10 11.72
CA GLY A 154 -4.44 27.25 10.89
C GLY A 154 -3.52 27.63 9.74
N GLY A 155 -2.43 26.88 9.50
CA GLY A 155 -1.55 27.06 8.33
C GLY A 155 -0.55 28.22 8.46
N HIS A 156 -0.27 28.67 9.68
CA HIS A 156 0.74 29.70 9.92
C HIS A 156 2.15 29.10 9.90
N ALA A 157 3.06 29.73 9.14
CA ALA A 157 4.47 29.33 9.10
C ALA A 157 5.11 29.45 10.50
N ILE A 158 5.92 28.47 10.86
CA ILE A 158 6.72 28.41 12.10
C ILE A 158 8.19 28.17 11.76
N ASP A 159 9.09 28.60 12.65
CA ASP A 159 10.55 28.43 12.52
C ASP A 159 11.07 27.13 13.15
N HIS A 160 10.17 26.28 13.62
CA HIS A 160 10.44 25.00 14.26
C HIS A 160 9.50 23.92 13.75
N SER A 161 9.69 22.67 14.18
CA SER A 161 8.77 21.57 13.87
C SER A 161 8.01 21.17 15.13
N ILE A 162 6.72 20.90 14.99
CA ILE A 162 5.88 20.32 16.05
C ILE A 162 5.84 18.80 15.85
N VAL A 163 6.06 18.05 16.93
CA VAL A 163 6.03 16.58 16.91
C VAL A 163 4.70 16.10 17.46
N ASP A 164 3.97 15.30 16.67
CA ASP A 164 2.79 14.57 17.09
C ASP A 164 3.08 13.07 17.05
N LEU A 165 3.07 12.43 18.21
CA LEU A 165 3.36 11.00 18.39
C LEU A 165 2.11 10.11 18.37
N ASN A 166 0.93 10.65 18.05
CA ASN A 166 -0.28 9.83 17.96
C ASN A 166 -0.13 8.68 16.97
N ARG A 167 0.52 8.93 15.82
CA ARG A 167 0.75 7.88 14.81
C ARG A 167 1.91 6.94 15.17
N ALA A 168 2.89 7.37 15.96
CA ALA A 168 4.04 6.55 16.32
C ALA A 168 3.61 5.21 16.95
N GLY A 169 4.10 4.10 16.40
CA GLY A 169 3.72 2.75 16.81
C GLY A 169 2.42 2.22 16.20
N THR A 170 1.77 2.94 15.27
CA THR A 170 0.66 2.40 14.46
C THR A 170 1.14 1.17 13.69
N PRO A 171 0.39 0.04 13.70
CA PRO A 171 0.76 -1.12 12.89
C PRO A 171 0.75 -0.78 11.40
N LEU A 172 1.85 -1.03 10.73
CA LEU A 172 2.06 -0.73 9.32
C LEU A 172 2.38 -2.03 8.58
N LEU A 173 1.68 -2.29 7.47
CA LEU A 173 1.98 -3.38 6.56
C LEU A 173 2.61 -2.80 5.30
N GLU A 174 3.87 -3.15 5.04
CA GLU A 174 4.56 -2.80 3.79
C GLU A 174 4.44 -3.95 2.79
N ILE A 175 3.95 -3.67 1.60
CA ILE A 175 3.78 -4.61 0.50
C ILE A 175 4.69 -4.17 -0.65
N VAL A 176 5.58 -5.06 -1.09
CA VAL A 176 6.53 -4.79 -2.18
C VAL A 176 6.24 -5.70 -3.36
N THR A 177 6.02 -5.10 -4.53
CA THR A 177 5.78 -5.84 -5.78
C THR A 177 7.05 -6.05 -6.59
N GLN A 178 7.01 -7.02 -7.51
CA GLN A 178 7.97 -7.08 -8.60
C GLN A 178 7.79 -5.86 -9.53
N PRO A 179 8.86 -5.38 -10.21
CA PRO A 179 8.78 -4.24 -11.15
C PRO A 179 8.21 -4.67 -12.51
N GLU A 180 6.95 -5.10 -12.51
CA GLU A 180 6.29 -5.74 -13.66
C GLU A 180 5.20 -4.88 -14.27
N PHE A 181 4.86 -3.72 -13.68
CA PHE A 181 3.93 -2.80 -14.34
C PHE A 181 4.62 -2.11 -15.52
N GLU A 182 3.96 -2.13 -16.66
CA GLU A 182 4.46 -1.55 -17.90
C GLU A 182 3.65 -0.32 -18.35
N THR A 183 2.54 -0.02 -17.66
CA THR A 183 1.70 1.16 -17.90
C THR A 183 1.21 1.78 -16.59
N ALA A 184 0.87 3.07 -16.63
CA ALA A 184 0.25 3.76 -15.51
C ALA A 184 -1.13 3.16 -15.17
N ASP A 185 -1.88 2.69 -16.18
CA ASP A 185 -3.19 2.03 -15.99
C ASP A 185 -3.07 0.77 -15.14
N GLN A 186 -2.09 -0.09 -15.43
CA GLN A 186 -1.84 -1.30 -14.63
C GLN A 186 -1.50 -0.96 -13.18
N ALA A 187 -0.64 0.03 -12.95
CA ALA A 187 -0.25 0.46 -11.61
C ALA A 187 -1.44 1.04 -10.82
N VAL A 188 -2.28 1.85 -11.45
CA VAL A 188 -3.49 2.43 -10.83
C VAL A 188 -4.55 1.35 -10.60
N SER A 189 -4.76 0.42 -11.54
CA SER A 189 -5.67 -0.72 -11.37
C SER A 189 -5.26 -1.59 -10.19
N PHE A 190 -3.97 -1.90 -10.05
CA PHE A 190 -3.42 -2.59 -8.89
C PHE A 190 -3.68 -1.83 -7.59
N ALA A 191 -3.40 -0.53 -7.57
CA ALA A 191 -3.56 0.28 -6.36
C ALA A 191 -5.03 0.33 -5.89
N ARG A 192 -5.99 0.46 -6.82
CA ARG A 192 -7.44 0.37 -6.52
C ARG A 192 -7.84 -1.01 -6.02
N LEU A 193 -7.40 -2.07 -6.69
CA LEU A 193 -7.67 -3.44 -6.30
C LEU A 193 -7.14 -3.74 -4.90
N LEU A 194 -5.89 -3.38 -4.60
CA LEU A 194 -5.27 -3.60 -3.29
C LEU A 194 -6.01 -2.83 -2.19
N ARG A 195 -6.36 -1.55 -2.43
CA ARG A 195 -7.16 -0.77 -1.49
C ARG A 195 -8.47 -1.48 -1.16
N ASN A 196 -9.18 -1.96 -2.17
CA ASN A 196 -10.46 -2.64 -1.99
C ASN A 196 -10.28 -3.98 -1.26
N ILE A 197 -9.27 -4.77 -1.59
CA ILE A 197 -8.93 -5.99 -0.84
C ILE A 197 -8.74 -5.66 0.64
N CYS A 198 -7.89 -4.68 0.98
CA CYS A 198 -7.62 -4.30 2.37
C CYS A 198 -8.88 -3.80 3.10
N ARG A 199 -9.75 -3.02 2.43
CA ARG A 199 -11.03 -2.57 2.99
C ARG A 199 -11.99 -3.74 3.25
N PHE A 200 -12.16 -4.67 2.31
CA PHE A 200 -13.03 -5.83 2.49
C PHE A 200 -12.55 -6.78 3.58
N LEU A 201 -11.24 -6.88 3.78
CA LEU A 201 -10.65 -7.61 4.91
C LEU A 201 -10.79 -6.88 6.25
N GLY A 202 -11.23 -5.62 6.25
CA GLY A 202 -11.27 -4.78 7.46
C GLY A 202 -9.88 -4.39 7.96
N ALA A 203 -8.87 -4.47 7.09
CA ALA A 203 -7.49 -4.17 7.46
C ALA A 203 -7.22 -2.66 7.55
N THR A 204 -7.95 -1.85 6.78
CA THR A 204 -7.83 -0.37 6.76
C THR A 204 -9.09 0.27 6.18
N GLU A 205 -9.33 1.54 6.50
CA GLU A 205 -10.35 2.36 5.83
C GLU A 205 -9.92 2.79 4.42
N GLY A 206 -8.62 2.76 4.13
CA GLY A 206 -8.06 3.00 2.82
C GLY A 206 -8.16 4.44 2.31
N VAL A 207 -8.27 5.43 3.19
CA VAL A 207 -8.36 6.85 2.85
C VAL A 207 -6.95 7.40 2.66
N MET A 208 -6.54 7.58 1.39
CA MET A 208 -5.18 8.03 1.03
C MET A 208 -4.86 9.42 1.61
N GLN A 209 -5.83 10.34 1.63
CA GLN A 209 -5.67 11.69 2.17
C GLN A 209 -5.38 11.73 3.68
N LYS A 210 -5.77 10.66 4.40
CA LYS A 210 -5.46 10.48 5.83
C LYS A 210 -4.16 9.70 6.07
N GLY A 211 -3.53 9.19 5.00
CA GLY A 211 -2.33 8.38 5.08
C GLY A 211 -2.59 6.90 5.38
N HIS A 212 -3.85 6.45 5.42
CA HIS A 212 -4.20 5.04 5.67
C HIS A 212 -3.59 4.07 4.66
N MET A 213 -3.38 4.54 3.42
CA MET A 213 -2.60 3.86 2.40
C MET A 213 -1.72 4.86 1.65
N ARG A 214 -0.46 4.47 1.45
CA ARG A 214 0.53 5.24 0.69
C ARG A 214 1.06 4.36 -0.42
N PHE A 215 1.13 4.88 -1.64
CA PHE A 215 1.63 4.18 -2.80
C PHE A 215 2.89 4.90 -3.29
N GLU A 216 4.02 4.20 -3.28
CA GLU A 216 5.33 4.75 -3.64
C GLU A 216 5.88 3.97 -4.84
N PRO A 217 5.62 4.44 -6.09
CA PRO A 217 6.13 3.78 -7.28
C PRO A 217 7.64 3.97 -7.41
N ASN A 218 8.34 2.89 -7.71
CA ASN A 218 9.73 2.84 -8.11
C ASN A 218 9.77 2.69 -9.62
N ILE A 219 10.14 3.75 -10.34
CA ILE A 219 9.96 3.89 -11.79
C ILE A 219 11.33 3.95 -12.47
N ASN A 220 11.52 3.14 -13.51
CA ASN A 220 12.59 3.34 -14.47
C ASN A 220 12.11 3.00 -15.89
N THR A 221 12.90 3.38 -16.89
CA THR A 221 12.64 3.04 -18.29
C THR A 221 13.80 2.23 -18.88
N ILE A 222 13.45 1.31 -19.75
CA ILE A 222 14.42 0.56 -20.55
C ILE A 222 14.42 1.18 -21.94
N LEU A 223 15.56 1.75 -22.33
CA LEU A 223 15.78 2.41 -23.60
C LEU A 223 16.45 1.42 -24.57
N THR A 224 15.89 1.23 -25.74
CA THR A 224 16.58 0.54 -26.84
C THR A 224 17.13 1.60 -27.78
N LEU A 225 18.42 1.54 -28.07
CA LEU A 225 19.13 2.49 -28.91
C LEU A 225 19.22 1.98 -30.36
N ASP A 226 19.48 2.88 -31.30
CA ASP A 226 19.62 2.58 -32.73
C ASP A 226 20.83 1.70 -33.06
N ASP A 227 21.83 1.62 -32.17
CA ASP A 227 22.96 0.68 -32.26
C ASP A 227 22.64 -0.72 -31.68
N GLY A 228 21.41 -0.95 -31.22
CA GLY A 228 20.94 -2.21 -30.62
C GLY A 228 21.29 -2.36 -29.13
N LYS A 229 21.97 -1.40 -28.50
CA LYS A 229 22.23 -1.40 -27.05
C LYS A 229 20.95 -1.15 -26.28
N THR A 230 20.80 -1.82 -25.14
CA THR A 230 19.72 -1.58 -24.18
C THR A 230 20.28 -0.93 -22.92
N VAL A 231 19.67 0.15 -22.47
CA VAL A 231 20.07 0.93 -21.30
C VAL A 231 18.88 1.02 -20.34
N ALA A 232 19.12 0.82 -19.05
CA ALA A 232 18.15 1.09 -18.00
C ALA A 232 18.45 2.45 -17.34
N THR A 233 17.45 3.32 -17.25
CA THR A 233 17.58 4.60 -16.52
C THR A 233 17.64 4.37 -15.02
N PRO A 234 18.22 5.30 -14.22
CA PRO A 234 18.16 5.23 -12.77
C PRO A 234 16.73 5.11 -12.24
N VAL A 235 16.53 4.28 -11.20
CA VAL A 235 15.23 4.16 -10.55
C VAL A 235 14.88 5.45 -9.82
N VAL A 236 13.66 5.93 -10.04
CA VAL A 236 13.06 7.08 -9.36
C VAL A 236 11.93 6.59 -8.46
N GLU A 237 12.08 6.79 -7.17
CA GLU A 237 11.04 6.57 -6.15
C GLU A 237 10.23 7.85 -5.99
N ILE A 238 8.90 7.76 -6.13
CA ILE A 238 8.03 8.94 -5.99
C ILE A 238 7.29 8.88 -4.67
N LYS A 239 7.33 10.01 -3.94
CA LYS A 239 6.61 10.22 -2.68
C LYS A 239 5.54 11.30 -2.81
N ASN A 240 4.71 11.45 -1.76
CA ASN A 240 3.65 12.46 -1.66
C ASN A 240 2.51 12.28 -2.69
N LEU A 241 2.10 11.04 -2.91
CA LEU A 241 0.98 10.70 -3.79
C LEU A 241 -0.30 10.51 -2.96
N ASN A 242 -1.20 11.50 -3.00
CA ASN A 242 -2.41 11.53 -2.18
C ASN A 242 -3.68 11.07 -2.93
N SER A 243 -3.54 10.66 -4.18
CA SER A 243 -4.66 10.19 -5.00
C SER A 243 -4.20 9.24 -6.11
N PHE A 244 -5.12 8.44 -6.65
CA PHE A 244 -4.83 7.63 -7.84
C PHE A 244 -4.55 8.48 -9.09
N LYS A 245 -5.09 9.71 -9.14
CA LYS A 245 -4.77 10.69 -10.20
C LYS A 245 -3.31 11.12 -10.10
N SER A 246 -2.85 11.47 -8.90
CA SER A 246 -1.44 11.82 -8.65
C SER A 246 -0.50 10.65 -8.97
N LEU A 247 -0.88 9.41 -8.59
CA LEU A 247 -0.11 8.21 -8.93
C LEU A 247 0.04 8.04 -10.44
N ARG A 248 -1.06 8.17 -11.21
CA ARG A 248 -1.04 8.13 -12.68
C ARG A 248 -0.13 9.20 -13.25
N GLY A 249 -0.37 10.46 -12.86
CA GLY A 249 0.37 11.60 -13.40
C GLY A 249 1.87 11.51 -13.14
N ALA A 250 2.27 11.03 -11.96
CA ALA A 250 3.68 10.85 -11.61
C ALA A 250 4.35 9.76 -12.47
N ILE A 251 3.67 8.63 -12.71
CA ILE A 251 4.20 7.55 -13.56
C ILE A 251 4.32 8.03 -15.02
N GLU A 252 3.29 8.68 -15.55
CA GLU A 252 3.29 9.19 -16.92
C GLU A 252 4.36 10.27 -17.14
N TYR A 253 4.52 11.17 -16.15
CA TYR A 253 5.57 12.19 -16.19
C TYR A 253 6.96 11.57 -16.21
N GLU A 254 7.27 10.64 -15.31
CA GLU A 254 8.58 9.99 -15.27
C GLU A 254 8.83 9.12 -16.51
N HIS A 255 7.81 8.48 -17.06
CA HIS A 255 7.92 7.74 -18.32
C HIS A 255 8.38 8.64 -19.47
N ALA A 256 7.85 9.87 -19.54
CA ALA A 256 8.22 10.85 -20.57
C ALA A 256 9.56 11.56 -20.28
N GLU A 257 9.88 11.81 -19.01
CA GLU A 257 11.03 12.64 -18.63
C GLU A 257 12.33 11.86 -18.45
N GLN A 258 12.28 10.58 -18.08
CA GLN A 258 13.51 9.78 -17.87
C GLN A 258 14.33 9.60 -19.15
N PRO A 259 13.76 9.33 -20.35
CA PRO A 259 14.51 9.31 -21.58
C PRO A 259 15.22 10.64 -21.88
N ARG A 260 14.49 11.77 -21.72
CA ARG A 260 15.05 13.11 -21.91
C ARG A 260 16.18 13.43 -20.93
N ARG A 261 16.05 12.93 -19.68
CA ARG A 261 17.07 13.08 -18.64
C ARG A 261 18.31 12.30 -19.01
N TRP A 262 18.14 11.07 -19.52
CA TRP A 262 19.25 10.25 -19.99
C TRP A 262 19.97 10.89 -21.19
N GLU A 263 19.25 11.47 -22.14
CA GLU A 263 19.87 12.22 -23.27
C GLU A 263 20.72 13.40 -22.77
N ARG A 264 20.37 14.02 -21.64
CA ARG A 264 21.13 15.16 -21.07
C ARG A 264 22.35 14.72 -20.27
N ASP A 265 22.23 13.68 -19.46
CA ASP A 265 23.24 13.33 -18.44
C ASP A 265 23.93 11.96 -18.65
N GLY A 266 23.38 11.11 -19.52
CA GLY A 266 23.91 9.78 -19.83
C GLY A 266 23.90 8.79 -18.66
N ARG A 267 23.20 9.11 -17.56
CA ARG A 267 23.22 8.28 -16.37
C ARG A 267 22.38 7.01 -16.55
N GLU A 268 23.00 5.87 -16.25
CA GLU A 268 22.40 4.56 -16.29
C GLU A 268 22.10 4.05 -14.87
N MET A 269 21.25 3.03 -14.76
CA MET A 269 20.96 2.34 -13.51
C MET A 269 22.23 1.73 -12.93
N GLY A 270 22.49 1.99 -11.65
CA GLY A 270 23.69 1.50 -10.95
C GLY A 270 23.64 1.82 -9.47
N ARG A 271 24.67 1.42 -8.75
CA ARG A 271 24.82 1.73 -7.32
C ARG A 271 24.85 3.25 -7.12
N GLY A 272 24.09 3.75 -6.13
CA GLY A 272 24.00 5.19 -5.84
C GLY A 272 23.20 6.03 -6.85
N ALA A 273 22.67 5.43 -7.93
CA ALA A 273 21.94 6.16 -8.97
C ALA A 273 20.46 6.41 -8.63
N LYS A 274 19.88 5.71 -7.64
CA LYS A 274 18.47 5.86 -7.24
C LYS A 274 18.20 7.28 -6.72
N ARG A 275 17.08 7.87 -7.18
CA ARG A 275 16.60 9.19 -6.75
C ARG A 275 15.28 9.07 -6.01
N THR A 276 15.04 9.94 -5.02
CA THR A 276 13.73 10.13 -4.40
C THR A 276 13.19 11.48 -4.83
N MET A 277 12.00 11.46 -5.44
CA MET A 277 11.31 12.64 -5.96
C MET A 277 9.96 12.80 -5.23
N GLY A 278 9.50 14.03 -5.07
CA GLY A 278 8.14 14.33 -4.64
C GLY A 278 7.26 14.71 -5.83
N TRP A 279 6.00 14.36 -5.78
CA TRP A 279 5.02 14.82 -6.77
C TRP A 279 4.46 16.20 -6.39
N ASP A 280 4.46 17.12 -7.33
CA ASP A 280 3.80 18.43 -7.24
C ASP A 280 2.51 18.38 -8.07
N ASP A 281 1.37 18.22 -7.39
CA ASP A 281 0.05 18.09 -8.04
C ASP A 281 -0.37 19.36 -8.81
N VAL A 282 0.11 20.54 -8.38
CA VAL A 282 -0.26 21.83 -8.99
C VAL A 282 0.46 22.00 -10.32
N ARG A 283 1.75 21.69 -10.33
CA ARG A 283 2.61 21.83 -11.52
C ARG A 283 2.57 20.62 -12.43
N GLY A 284 2.12 19.46 -11.91
CA GLY A 284 2.11 18.18 -12.64
C GLY A 284 3.52 17.68 -12.97
N VAL A 285 4.47 17.85 -12.05
CA VAL A 285 5.89 17.47 -12.24
C VAL A 285 6.44 16.78 -11.01
N THR A 286 7.51 16.02 -11.18
CA THR A 286 8.30 15.50 -10.06
C THR A 286 9.40 16.49 -9.67
N VAL A 287 9.62 16.66 -8.35
CA VAL A 287 10.63 17.57 -7.78
C VAL A 287 11.62 16.74 -6.96
N LEU A 288 12.91 16.96 -7.20
CA LEU A 288 13.96 16.27 -6.46
C LEU A 288 13.86 16.57 -4.97
N GLN A 289 13.70 15.53 -4.15
CA GLN A 289 13.76 15.65 -2.69
C GLN A 289 15.13 15.23 -2.17
N ARG A 290 15.70 14.17 -2.75
CA ARG A 290 16.97 13.62 -2.30
C ARG A 290 17.63 12.78 -3.40
N GLU A 291 18.92 12.98 -3.63
CA GLU A 291 19.79 12.00 -4.32
C GLU A 291 20.31 11.03 -3.26
N LYS A 292 20.16 9.73 -3.48
CA LYS A 292 20.76 8.71 -2.60
C LYS A 292 22.17 8.47 -3.06
N GLU A 293 23.14 8.92 -2.28
CA GLU A 293 24.54 8.60 -2.54
C GLU A 293 24.79 7.10 -2.32
N ASP A 294 24.34 6.47 -1.28
CA ASP A 294 24.40 5.01 -1.05
C ASP A 294 23.18 4.55 -0.25
N ALA A 295 22.85 3.25 -0.33
CA ALA A 295 21.84 2.67 0.54
C ALA A 295 22.22 2.95 2.00
N HIS A 296 21.30 3.60 2.77
CA HIS A 296 21.53 3.80 4.19
C HIS A 296 21.77 2.44 4.84
N ASP A 297 22.90 2.32 5.53
CA ASP A 297 23.12 1.22 6.44
C ASP A 297 22.25 1.45 7.69
N TYR A 298 21.05 0.85 7.70
CA TYR A 298 20.15 0.92 8.84
C TYR A 298 20.58 0.01 9.99
N ARG A 299 21.71 -0.70 9.87
CA ARG A 299 22.26 -1.57 10.92
C ARG A 299 21.21 -2.50 11.50
N TYR A 300 20.50 -3.22 10.63
CA TYR A 300 19.48 -4.17 11.05
C TYR A 300 20.06 -5.22 12.00
N PHE A 301 19.37 -5.44 13.12
CA PHE A 301 19.63 -6.55 14.01
C PHE A 301 18.33 -6.98 14.71
N PRO A 302 18.21 -8.26 15.13
CA PRO A 302 17.02 -8.75 15.80
C PRO A 302 16.71 -7.97 17.06
N ASP A 303 15.44 -7.60 17.25
CA ASP A 303 15.00 -6.94 18.49
C ASP A 303 15.07 -7.93 19.66
N PRO A 304 15.85 -7.63 20.73
CA PRO A 304 16.05 -8.56 21.85
C PRO A 304 14.83 -8.68 22.77
N ASP A 305 13.90 -7.72 22.72
CA ASP A 305 12.75 -7.64 23.60
C ASP A 305 11.48 -8.26 22.99
N LEU A 306 11.54 -8.63 21.71
CA LEU A 306 10.41 -9.21 20.97
C LEU A 306 10.65 -10.69 20.66
N VAL A 307 9.68 -11.53 21.03
CA VAL A 307 9.70 -12.95 20.65
C VAL A 307 9.37 -13.12 19.17
N PRO A 308 9.96 -14.13 18.50
CA PRO A 308 9.58 -14.46 17.11
C PRO A 308 8.10 -14.80 16.98
N VAL A 309 7.53 -14.47 15.83
CA VAL A 309 6.18 -14.90 15.44
C VAL A 309 6.26 -16.32 14.92
N VAL A 310 5.61 -17.26 15.62
CA VAL A 310 5.50 -18.66 15.18
C VAL A 310 4.06 -18.92 14.75
N VAL A 311 3.87 -19.15 13.45
CA VAL A 311 2.56 -19.38 12.84
C VAL A 311 2.34 -20.89 12.69
N SER A 312 1.49 -21.46 13.58
CA SER A 312 1.06 -22.86 13.44
C SER A 312 0.09 -23.03 12.26
N GLU A 313 -0.01 -24.25 11.73
CA GLU A 313 -1.00 -24.56 10.69
C GLU A 313 -2.43 -24.26 11.17
N LYS A 314 -2.75 -24.63 12.40
CA LYS A 314 -4.05 -24.35 13.01
C LYS A 314 -4.36 -22.84 13.01
N TRP A 315 -3.44 -22.01 13.47
CA TRP A 315 -3.64 -20.55 13.51
C TRP A 315 -3.77 -19.97 12.10
N ARG A 316 -2.94 -20.42 11.16
CA ARG A 316 -3.05 -20.03 9.76
C ARG A 316 -4.42 -20.37 9.16
N ASP A 317 -4.95 -21.56 9.44
CA ASP A 317 -6.24 -22.00 8.91
C ASP A 317 -7.42 -21.28 9.58
N GLU A 318 -7.34 -20.98 10.88
CA GLU A 318 -8.29 -20.12 11.60
C GLU A 318 -8.35 -18.71 10.99
N VAL A 319 -7.21 -18.13 10.62
CA VAL A 319 -7.15 -16.82 9.95
C VAL A 319 -7.72 -16.90 8.54
N ARG A 320 -7.37 -17.96 7.78
CA ARG A 320 -7.89 -18.18 6.43
C ARG A 320 -9.41 -18.28 6.39
N ALA A 321 -10.02 -18.96 7.35
CA ALA A 321 -11.47 -19.12 7.45
C ALA A 321 -12.22 -17.79 7.67
N ARG A 322 -11.55 -16.74 8.10
CA ARG A 322 -12.11 -15.39 8.30
C ARG A 322 -12.06 -14.51 7.07
N ILE A 323 -11.38 -14.93 5.99
CA ILE A 323 -11.28 -14.15 4.76
C ILE A 323 -12.65 -14.19 4.06
N PRO A 324 -13.31 -13.03 3.87
CA PRO A 324 -14.57 -12.97 3.14
C PRO A 324 -14.35 -13.17 1.63
N GLU A 325 -15.43 -13.31 0.89
CA GLU A 325 -15.34 -13.24 -0.57
C GLU A 325 -14.74 -11.89 -1.00
N LEU A 326 -13.69 -11.95 -1.82
CA LEU A 326 -12.92 -10.77 -2.23
C LEU A 326 -13.61 -9.97 -3.35
N PRO A 327 -13.29 -8.68 -3.54
CA PRO A 327 -13.98 -7.78 -4.46
C PRO A 327 -14.13 -8.32 -5.90
N LEU A 328 -13.08 -8.86 -6.50
CA LEU A 328 -13.14 -9.40 -7.86
C LEU A 328 -14.05 -10.64 -7.98
N ALA A 329 -14.05 -11.51 -6.97
CA ALA A 329 -14.94 -12.67 -6.95
C ALA A 329 -16.41 -12.22 -6.82
N ARG A 330 -16.71 -11.23 -5.96
CA ARG A 330 -18.03 -10.62 -5.83
C ARG A 330 -18.50 -9.98 -7.13
N GLN A 331 -17.62 -9.18 -7.76
CA GLN A 331 -17.93 -8.55 -9.04
C GLN A 331 -18.31 -9.60 -10.09
N LYS A 332 -17.53 -10.67 -10.23
CA LYS A 332 -17.83 -11.77 -11.12
C LYS A 332 -19.18 -12.40 -10.80
N ARG A 333 -19.44 -12.70 -9.53
CA ARG A 333 -20.71 -13.27 -9.07
C ARG A 333 -21.89 -12.35 -9.39
N TYR A 334 -21.77 -11.04 -9.20
CA TYR A 334 -22.85 -10.09 -9.52
C TYR A 334 -23.16 -10.04 -11.01
N VAL A 335 -22.15 -10.11 -11.86
CA VAL A 335 -22.36 -10.19 -13.32
C VAL A 335 -23.04 -11.50 -13.70
N GLU A 336 -22.52 -12.64 -13.23
CA GLU A 336 -22.99 -13.98 -13.63
C GLU A 336 -24.36 -14.37 -13.04
N GLN A 337 -24.62 -14.00 -11.78
CA GLN A 337 -25.81 -14.46 -11.06
C GLN A 337 -26.88 -13.39 -10.92
N SER A 338 -26.48 -12.13 -10.70
CA SER A 338 -27.43 -11.02 -10.51
C SER A 338 -27.74 -10.28 -11.82
N GLY A 339 -27.10 -10.66 -12.94
CA GLY A 339 -27.32 -10.06 -14.24
C GLY A 339 -26.91 -8.59 -14.36
N LEU A 340 -26.01 -8.12 -13.48
CA LEU A 340 -25.47 -6.76 -13.54
C LEU A 340 -24.48 -6.62 -14.69
N SER A 341 -24.37 -5.42 -15.24
CA SER A 341 -23.23 -5.10 -16.11
C SER A 341 -21.92 -5.06 -15.30
N VAL A 342 -20.78 -5.25 -15.98
CA VAL A 342 -19.46 -5.14 -15.35
C VAL A 342 -19.26 -3.80 -14.64
N LYS A 343 -19.79 -2.71 -15.23
CA LYS A 343 -19.71 -1.36 -14.67
C LYS A 343 -20.53 -1.21 -13.37
N GLU A 344 -21.76 -1.72 -13.34
CA GLU A 344 -22.61 -1.72 -12.13
C GLU A 344 -21.96 -2.54 -11.01
N ALA A 345 -21.50 -3.74 -11.34
CA ALA A 345 -20.82 -4.61 -10.38
C ALA A 345 -19.52 -4.00 -9.85
N ALA A 346 -18.72 -3.34 -10.71
CA ALA A 346 -17.50 -2.65 -10.31
C ALA A 346 -17.80 -1.48 -9.35
N ALA A 347 -18.83 -0.68 -9.63
CA ALA A 347 -19.24 0.43 -8.76
C ALA A 347 -19.66 -0.06 -7.34
N LEU A 348 -20.37 -1.17 -7.25
CA LEU A 348 -20.77 -1.76 -5.97
C LEU A 348 -19.58 -2.26 -5.16
N VAL A 349 -18.58 -2.91 -5.78
CA VAL A 349 -17.41 -3.42 -5.05
C VAL A 349 -16.33 -2.37 -4.79
N ASP A 350 -16.45 -1.16 -5.33
CA ASP A 350 -15.53 -0.04 -5.00
C ASP A 350 -15.83 0.55 -3.63
N ASP A 351 -17.05 0.41 -3.12
CA ASP A 351 -17.42 0.77 -1.76
C ASP A 351 -17.94 -0.44 -0.97
N ARG A 352 -17.21 -0.77 0.12
CA ARG A 352 -17.51 -1.94 0.96
C ARG A 352 -18.89 -1.87 1.59
N ASP A 353 -19.27 -0.73 2.13
CA ASP A 353 -20.51 -0.59 2.89
C ASP A 353 -21.71 -0.62 1.96
N LEU A 354 -21.58 0.04 0.79
CA LEU A 354 -22.58 -0.05 -0.28
C LEU A 354 -22.71 -1.50 -0.79
N CYS A 355 -21.60 -2.21 -0.95
CA CYS A 355 -21.58 -3.61 -1.37
C CYS A 355 -22.36 -4.51 -0.40
N PHE A 356 -22.12 -4.37 0.90
CA PHE A 356 -22.84 -5.15 1.91
C PHE A 356 -24.32 -4.74 2.00
N PHE A 357 -24.63 -3.46 1.88
CA PHE A 357 -26.01 -3.00 1.81
C PHE A 357 -26.75 -3.62 0.63
N TYR A 358 -26.14 -3.59 -0.57
CA TYR A 358 -26.65 -4.26 -1.75
C TYR A 358 -26.96 -5.75 -1.50
N GLU A 359 -26.01 -6.48 -0.90
CA GLU A 359 -26.20 -7.91 -0.59
C GLU A 359 -27.35 -8.16 0.40
N HIS A 360 -27.52 -7.30 1.41
CA HIS A 360 -28.65 -7.39 2.32
C HIS A 360 -29.98 -7.15 1.59
N CYS A 361 -30.06 -6.14 0.72
CA CYS A 361 -31.25 -5.89 -0.08
C CYS A 361 -31.59 -7.09 -0.98
N VAL A 362 -30.60 -7.65 -1.67
CA VAL A 362 -30.80 -8.86 -2.49
C VAL A 362 -31.29 -10.03 -1.64
N ALA A 363 -30.70 -10.28 -0.48
CA ALA A 363 -31.10 -11.37 0.41
C ALA A 363 -32.56 -11.22 0.91
N ASP A 364 -33.01 -10.01 1.21
CA ASP A 364 -34.39 -9.76 1.64
C ASP A 364 -35.38 -9.90 0.48
N MET A 365 -35.03 -9.46 -0.73
CA MET A 365 -35.84 -9.67 -1.91
C MET A 365 -36.02 -11.16 -2.26
N LEU A 366 -34.94 -11.96 -2.11
CA LEU A 366 -35.02 -13.42 -2.28
C LEU A 366 -36.02 -14.07 -1.29
N LYS A 367 -36.08 -13.62 -0.03
CA LYS A 367 -37.05 -14.08 0.96
C LYS A 367 -38.49 -13.73 0.56
N LEU A 368 -38.69 -12.64 -0.21
CA LEU A 368 -39.97 -12.23 -0.76
C LEU A 368 -40.36 -12.97 -2.06
N GLY A 369 -39.53 -13.91 -2.52
CA GLY A 369 -39.82 -14.76 -3.67
C GLY A 369 -39.35 -14.20 -5.02
N PHE A 370 -38.49 -13.17 -5.05
CA PHE A 370 -37.85 -12.72 -6.26
C PHE A 370 -36.75 -13.72 -6.68
N ASP A 371 -36.53 -13.88 -7.98
CA ASP A 371 -35.33 -14.56 -8.47
C ASP A 371 -34.08 -13.71 -8.34
N THR A 372 -32.89 -14.33 -8.39
CA THR A 372 -31.63 -13.64 -8.19
C THR A 372 -31.35 -12.52 -9.19
N PRO A 373 -31.56 -12.68 -10.51
CA PRO A 373 -31.36 -11.59 -11.47
C PRO A 373 -32.29 -10.40 -11.23
N ARG A 374 -33.55 -10.65 -10.92
CA ARG A 374 -34.52 -9.59 -10.67
C ARG A 374 -34.24 -8.84 -9.37
N ALA A 375 -33.92 -9.59 -8.30
CA ALA A 375 -33.52 -9.01 -7.03
C ALA A 375 -32.24 -8.19 -7.17
N GLY A 376 -31.23 -8.72 -7.85
CA GLY A 376 -29.94 -8.05 -8.06
C GLY A 376 -30.08 -6.74 -8.84
N LYS A 377 -30.83 -6.76 -9.97
CA LYS A 377 -31.06 -5.53 -10.74
C LYS A 377 -31.88 -4.50 -9.99
N ALA A 378 -32.92 -4.92 -9.28
CA ALA A 378 -33.72 -4.00 -8.51
C ALA A 378 -32.91 -3.34 -7.38
N ALA A 379 -32.14 -4.12 -6.61
CA ALA A 379 -31.28 -3.59 -5.55
C ALA A 379 -30.17 -2.66 -6.05
N ALA A 380 -29.62 -2.88 -7.25
CA ALA A 380 -28.59 -2.03 -7.82
C ALA A 380 -29.10 -0.68 -8.36
N ASN A 381 -30.40 -0.53 -8.57
CA ASN A 381 -31.04 0.70 -9.06
C ASN A 381 -31.46 1.67 -7.94
N TYR A 382 -31.34 1.28 -6.69
CA TYR A 382 -31.60 2.09 -5.50
C TYR A 382 -30.32 2.59 -4.84
#